data_ef19141db3f8a99e2b8805d495913f28
#
_entry.id   ef19141db3f8a99e2b8805d495913f28
#
_cell.length_a   1.000
_cell.length_b   1.000
_cell.length_c   1.000
_cell.angle_alpha   90.00
_cell.angle_beta   90.00
_cell.angle_gamma   90.00
#
_symmetry.space_group_name_H-M   'P 1'
#
loop_
_entity.id
_entity.type
_entity.pdbx_description
1 polymer ?
#
loop_
_entity_poly.entity_id
_entity_poly.type
_entity_poly.pdbx_seq_one_letter_code
_entity_poly.pdbx_strand_id
1 'polypeptide(L)'
;MTVIFADVRGSTAIAENTGPSEFAALLNWFYEVAMNALLPRNSVIDKMIGDEVMAFFIPAFHGEPQKAAMKGATDILRGVGYGSGKDPWLPVGIGINFGEAYVGKIGTENVNDFTVLGDTVNTAARLQAHAKAGEVVVSESVYSYIDSQYPGVQLEDLEVRGREETFGVHVIRPV
;
A
#
# COMPACT_ATOMS: atom_id res chain seq x y z
N MET A 1 -11.28 -1.13 9.16
CA MET A 1 -9.85 -0.75 9.22
C MET A 1 -9.37 -0.30 7.86
N THR A 2 -8.26 0.44 7.79
CA THR A 2 -7.62 0.80 6.53
C THR A 2 -6.42 -0.11 6.31
N VAL A 3 -6.31 -0.71 5.12
CA VAL A 3 -5.22 -1.60 4.70
C VAL A 3 -4.45 -0.91 3.59
N ILE A 4 -3.12 -0.95 3.67
CA ILE A 4 -2.20 -0.43 2.66
C ILE A 4 -1.26 -1.54 2.21
N PHE A 5 -1.06 -1.61 0.89
CA PHE A 5 0.00 -2.38 0.24
C PHE A 5 0.90 -1.44 -0.54
N ALA A 6 2.20 -1.61 -0.42
CA ALA A 6 3.20 -0.92 -1.21
C ALA A 6 4.15 -1.95 -1.81
N ASP A 7 4.41 -1.86 -3.10
CA ASP A 7 5.15 -2.89 -3.84
C ASP A 7 6.04 -2.27 -4.92
N VAL A 8 7.19 -2.88 -5.14
CA VAL A 8 8.18 -2.43 -6.13
C VAL A 8 7.78 -2.85 -7.53
N ARG A 9 7.59 -1.87 -8.40
CA ARG A 9 7.23 -2.13 -9.80
C ARG A 9 8.42 -2.64 -10.60
N GLY A 10 8.23 -3.75 -11.30
CA GLY A 10 9.29 -4.35 -12.15
C GLY A 10 10.47 -4.93 -11.35
N SER A 11 10.26 -5.35 -10.12
CA SER A 11 11.28 -5.91 -9.23
C SER A 11 12.08 -7.06 -9.83
N THR A 12 11.46 -7.94 -10.62
CA THR A 12 12.14 -9.02 -11.33
C THR A 12 13.23 -8.49 -12.26
N ALA A 13 12.91 -7.48 -13.08
CA ALA A 13 13.88 -6.87 -13.99
C ALA A 13 14.99 -6.13 -13.22
N ILE A 14 14.67 -5.50 -12.09
CA ILE A 14 15.66 -4.87 -11.21
C ILE A 14 16.61 -5.95 -10.67
N ALA A 15 16.07 -7.04 -10.11
CA ALA A 15 16.85 -8.14 -9.56
C ALA A 15 17.79 -8.79 -10.60
N GLU A 16 17.31 -8.98 -11.82
CA GLU A 16 18.10 -9.53 -12.93
C GLU A 16 19.28 -8.62 -13.32
N ASN A 17 19.10 -7.29 -13.24
CA ASN A 17 20.11 -6.31 -13.63
C ASN A 17 21.11 -5.95 -12.52
N THR A 18 20.71 -6.07 -11.23
CA THR A 18 21.57 -5.66 -10.10
C THR A 18 22.26 -6.83 -9.40
N GLY A 19 21.73 -8.03 -9.52
CA GLY A 19 22.22 -9.20 -8.79
C GLY A 19 21.67 -9.31 -7.37
N PRO A 20 21.77 -10.51 -6.73
CA PRO A 20 21.03 -10.82 -5.50
C PRO A 20 21.40 -9.96 -4.30
N SER A 21 22.68 -9.68 -4.09
CA SER A 21 23.13 -8.91 -2.92
C SER A 21 22.73 -7.43 -2.99
N GLU A 22 22.84 -6.84 -4.18
CA GLU A 22 22.48 -5.46 -4.41
C GLU A 22 20.94 -5.27 -4.35
N PHE A 23 20.20 -6.21 -4.93
CA PHE A 23 18.75 -6.22 -4.83
C PHE A 23 18.27 -6.37 -3.39
N ALA A 24 18.90 -7.24 -2.57
CA ALA A 24 18.60 -7.35 -1.17
C ALA A 24 18.87 -6.04 -0.40
N ALA A 25 19.92 -5.30 -0.73
CA ALA A 25 20.19 -4.00 -0.16
C ALA A 25 19.12 -2.96 -0.53
N LEU A 26 18.65 -2.94 -1.78
CA LEU A 26 17.55 -2.08 -2.23
C LEU A 26 16.24 -2.38 -1.48
N LEU A 27 15.92 -3.67 -1.29
CA LEU A 27 14.73 -4.06 -0.51
C LEU A 27 14.83 -3.64 0.96
N ASN A 28 16.00 -3.79 1.59
CA ASN A 28 16.20 -3.35 2.97
C ASN A 28 15.99 -1.83 3.11
N TRP A 29 16.46 -1.03 2.15
CA TRP A 29 16.22 0.42 2.15
C TRP A 29 14.74 0.75 1.93
N PHE A 30 14.07 0.02 1.06
CA PHE A 30 12.63 0.17 0.85
C PHE A 30 11.84 -0.14 2.13
N TYR A 31 12.18 -1.23 2.82
CA TYR A 31 11.56 -1.58 4.10
C TYR A 31 11.80 -0.50 5.16
N GLU A 32 13.01 0.05 5.24
CA GLU A 32 13.32 1.15 6.16
C GLU A 32 12.47 2.40 5.85
N VAL A 33 12.36 2.78 4.57
CA VAL A 33 11.49 3.88 4.14
C VAL A 33 10.04 3.62 4.53
N ALA A 34 9.51 2.42 4.25
CA ALA A 34 8.14 2.07 4.57
C ALA A 34 7.87 2.09 6.08
N MET A 35 8.76 1.52 6.90
CA MET A 35 8.67 1.55 8.36
C MET A 35 8.69 2.98 8.90
N ASN A 36 9.62 3.82 8.43
CA ASN A 36 9.72 5.22 8.85
C ASN A 36 8.50 6.05 8.45
N ALA A 37 7.84 5.70 7.35
CA ALA A 37 6.61 6.34 6.90
C ALA A 37 5.37 5.87 7.67
N LEU A 38 5.29 4.60 8.05
CA LEU A 38 4.05 3.98 8.57
C LEU A 38 4.02 3.92 10.10
N LEU A 39 5.10 3.47 10.77
CA LEU A 39 5.11 3.25 12.23
C LEU A 39 4.81 4.51 13.05
N PRO A 40 5.33 5.72 12.72
CA PRO A 40 4.99 6.93 13.47
C PRO A 40 3.50 7.31 13.41
N ARG A 41 2.74 6.65 12.53
CA ARG A 41 1.29 6.82 12.36
C ARG A 41 0.48 5.71 13.01
N ASN A 42 1.09 4.99 13.98
CA ASN A 42 0.48 3.88 14.71
C ASN A 42 -0.10 2.77 13.79
N SER A 43 0.50 2.55 12.63
CA SER A 43 0.17 1.40 11.80
C SER A 43 0.72 0.13 12.42
N VAL A 44 0.10 -0.98 12.10
CA VAL A 44 0.67 -2.32 12.34
C VAL A 44 1.24 -2.80 11.01
N ILE A 45 2.54 -3.08 10.98
CA ILE A 45 3.16 -3.76 9.83
C ILE A 45 2.78 -5.24 9.96
N ASP A 46 2.09 -5.77 8.97
CA ASP A 46 1.66 -7.18 8.96
C ASP A 46 2.74 -8.06 8.33
N LYS A 47 3.16 -7.70 7.11
CA LYS A 47 4.12 -8.49 6.33
C LYS A 47 5.08 -7.61 5.53
N MET A 48 6.31 -8.10 5.42
CA MET A 48 7.32 -7.64 4.48
C MET A 48 7.80 -8.88 3.73
N ILE A 49 7.27 -9.12 2.54
CA ILE A 49 7.52 -10.35 1.76
C ILE A 49 8.00 -9.98 0.36
N GLY A 50 9.23 -10.40 0.04
CA GLY A 50 9.82 -10.09 -1.24
C GLY A 50 9.96 -8.59 -1.44
N ASP A 51 9.21 -8.04 -2.38
CA ASP A 51 9.20 -6.64 -2.77
C ASP A 51 7.95 -5.87 -2.30
N GLU A 52 7.16 -6.48 -1.40
CA GLU A 52 5.90 -5.94 -0.91
C GLU A 52 5.92 -5.67 0.60
N VAL A 53 5.31 -4.58 1.00
CA VAL A 53 5.00 -4.23 2.40
C VAL A 53 3.50 -4.13 2.56
N MET A 54 2.95 -4.88 3.52
CA MET A 54 1.57 -4.79 3.95
C MET A 54 1.48 -4.20 5.35
N ALA A 55 0.62 -3.21 5.53
CA ALA A 55 0.30 -2.65 6.83
C ALA A 55 -1.18 -2.32 6.96
N PHE A 56 -1.64 -2.13 8.20
CA PHE A 56 -3.01 -1.73 8.46
C PHE A 56 -3.12 -0.73 9.63
N PHE A 57 -4.21 0.02 9.62
CA PHE A 57 -4.53 1.04 10.62
C PHE A 57 -5.85 0.67 11.27
N ILE A 58 -5.81 0.49 12.60
CA ILE A 58 -6.98 0.11 13.40
C ILE A 58 -7.73 1.39 13.80
N PRO A 59 -9.05 1.53 13.51
CA PRO A 59 -9.81 2.74 13.84
C PRO A 59 -9.77 3.12 15.32
N ALA A 60 -9.66 2.14 16.23
CA ALA A 60 -9.57 2.40 17.66
C ALA A 60 -8.32 3.22 18.07
N PHE A 61 -7.27 3.22 17.25
CA PHE A 61 -6.04 3.98 17.50
C PHE A 61 -5.95 5.27 16.65
N HIS A 62 -6.96 5.51 15.79
CA HIS A 62 -6.99 6.63 14.84
C HIS A 62 -8.39 7.22 14.72
N GLY A 63 -8.50 8.53 14.79
CA GLY A 63 -9.75 9.22 14.40
C GLY A 63 -10.06 9.08 12.91
N GLU A 64 -9.01 9.10 12.05
CA GLU A 64 -9.12 9.06 10.59
C GLU A 64 -8.00 8.17 9.99
N PRO A 65 -8.14 6.83 10.08
CA PRO A 65 -7.11 5.90 9.60
C PRO A 65 -6.85 5.99 8.10
N GLN A 66 -7.83 6.44 7.30
CA GLN A 66 -7.71 6.65 5.86
C GLN A 66 -6.72 7.77 5.55
N LYS A 67 -6.82 8.90 6.25
CA LYS A 67 -5.88 10.03 6.12
C LYS A 67 -4.48 9.65 6.59
N ALA A 68 -4.38 8.87 7.65
CA ALA A 68 -3.09 8.37 8.16
C ALA A 68 -2.41 7.46 7.12
N ALA A 69 -3.15 6.53 6.50
CA ALA A 69 -2.66 5.65 5.46
C ALA A 69 -2.22 6.43 4.21
N MET A 70 -3.03 7.39 3.73
CA MET A 70 -2.69 8.22 2.57
C MET A 70 -1.43 9.07 2.81
N LYS A 71 -1.28 9.62 4.01
CA LYS A 71 -0.06 10.35 4.39
C LYS A 71 1.15 9.44 4.45
N GLY A 72 0.99 8.21 4.97
CA GLY A 72 2.03 7.18 4.95
C GLY A 72 2.44 6.82 3.51
N ALA A 73 1.48 6.61 2.62
CA ALA A 73 1.73 6.34 1.21
C ALA A 73 2.52 7.49 0.53
N THR A 74 2.13 8.73 0.78
CA THR A 74 2.83 9.91 0.26
C THR A 74 4.28 9.96 0.75
N ASP A 75 4.52 9.66 2.02
CA ASP A 75 5.87 9.67 2.60
C ASP A 75 6.71 8.49 2.10
N ILE A 76 6.12 7.33 1.82
CA ILE A 76 6.82 6.22 1.13
C ILE A 76 7.29 6.68 -0.24
N LEU A 77 6.41 7.26 -1.07
CA LEU A 77 6.78 7.74 -2.40
C LEU A 77 7.88 8.80 -2.35
N ARG A 78 7.79 9.75 -1.42
CA ARG A 78 8.86 10.74 -1.20
C ARG A 78 10.17 10.08 -0.78
N GLY A 79 10.11 9.12 0.12
CA GLY A 79 11.28 8.39 0.63
C GLY A 79 12.02 7.60 -0.46
N VAL A 80 11.30 7.08 -1.47
CA VAL A 80 11.91 6.41 -2.62
C VAL A 80 12.28 7.38 -3.76
N GLY A 81 12.09 8.70 -3.56
CA GLY A 81 12.62 9.75 -4.43
C GLY A 81 11.62 10.49 -5.28
N TYR A 82 10.32 10.14 -5.26
CA TYR A 82 9.30 10.92 -5.98
C TYR A 82 9.18 12.34 -5.43
N GLY A 83 8.89 13.31 -6.29
CA GLY A 83 8.76 14.72 -5.92
C GLY A 83 10.09 15.45 -5.69
N SER A 84 11.23 14.81 -5.84
CA SER A 84 12.57 15.40 -5.65
C SER A 84 13.09 16.20 -6.86
N GLY A 85 12.38 16.15 -7.99
CA GLY A 85 12.85 16.68 -9.28
C GLY A 85 13.89 15.79 -9.99
N LYS A 86 14.15 14.60 -9.46
CA LYS A 86 14.98 13.56 -10.05
C LYS A 86 14.17 12.27 -10.18
N ASP A 87 14.67 11.33 -10.98
CA ASP A 87 14.08 10.00 -11.04
C ASP A 87 14.12 9.31 -9.67
N PRO A 88 13.04 8.63 -9.26
CA PRO A 88 13.03 7.86 -8.03
C PRO A 88 14.06 6.72 -8.11
N TRP A 89 14.72 6.43 -6.99
CA TRP A 89 15.68 5.32 -6.95
C TRP A 89 15.00 3.95 -6.89
N LEU A 90 13.70 3.90 -6.56
CA LEU A 90 12.90 2.69 -6.61
C LEU A 90 11.48 3.00 -7.10
N PRO A 91 10.97 2.32 -8.14
CA PRO A 91 9.60 2.49 -8.62
C PRO A 91 8.63 1.75 -7.70
N VAL A 92 7.73 2.47 -7.03
CA VAL A 92 6.77 1.90 -6.09
C VAL A 92 5.35 2.28 -6.49
N GLY A 93 4.43 1.30 -6.44
CA GLY A 93 2.99 1.49 -6.58
C GLY A 93 2.28 1.11 -5.26
N ILE A 94 1.23 1.84 -4.90
CA ILE A 94 0.55 1.68 -3.61
C ILE A 94 -0.94 1.51 -3.80
N GLY A 95 -1.56 0.60 -3.03
CA GLY A 95 -3.00 0.40 -2.95
C GLY A 95 -3.51 0.62 -1.53
N ILE A 96 -4.63 1.33 -1.37
CA ILE A 96 -5.25 1.57 -0.06
C ILE A 96 -6.74 1.27 -0.14
N ASN A 97 -7.24 0.47 0.79
CA ASN A 97 -8.67 0.20 0.94
C ASN A 97 -9.11 0.32 2.39
N PHE A 98 -10.39 0.67 2.59
CA PHE A 98 -11.01 0.76 3.90
C PHE A 98 -12.28 -0.10 3.93
N GLY A 99 -12.43 -0.91 4.99
CA GLY A 99 -13.59 -1.76 5.19
C GLY A 99 -13.46 -2.64 6.43
N GLU A 100 -14.36 -3.60 6.54
CA GLU A 100 -14.33 -4.62 7.59
C GLU A 100 -13.28 -5.67 7.29
N ALA A 101 -12.54 -6.10 8.31
CA ALA A 101 -11.61 -7.20 8.23
C ALA A 101 -11.46 -7.88 9.59
N TYR A 102 -11.15 -9.15 9.60
CA TYR A 102 -10.80 -9.90 10.78
C TYR A 102 -9.33 -9.65 11.13
N VAL A 103 -9.05 -9.38 12.38
CA VAL A 103 -7.68 -9.27 12.92
C VAL A 103 -7.52 -10.32 13.99
N GLY A 104 -6.58 -11.21 13.86
CA GLY A 104 -6.37 -12.23 14.85
C GLY A 104 -5.40 -13.31 14.44
N LYS A 105 -5.32 -14.31 15.32
CA LYS A 105 -4.48 -15.48 15.15
C LYS A 105 -5.11 -16.45 14.15
N ILE A 106 -4.34 -16.84 13.15
CA ILE A 106 -4.69 -17.84 12.15
C ILE A 106 -3.68 -18.98 12.21
N GLY A 107 -4.16 -20.21 12.19
CA GLY A 107 -3.32 -21.40 12.19
C GLY A 107 -3.68 -22.40 13.28
N THR A 108 -2.75 -23.28 13.56
CA THR A 108 -2.86 -24.33 14.59
C THR A 108 -2.14 -23.94 15.88
N GLU A 109 -2.22 -24.75 16.91
CA GLU A 109 -1.50 -24.49 18.17
C GLU A 109 0.03 -24.36 18.00
N ASN A 110 0.59 -25.09 17.04
CA ASN A 110 2.03 -25.17 16.82
C ASN A 110 2.56 -24.23 15.71
N VAL A 111 1.68 -23.84 14.76
CA VAL A 111 2.04 -22.94 13.66
C VAL A 111 0.91 -21.94 13.51
N ASN A 112 1.17 -20.70 13.87
CA ASN A 112 0.17 -19.63 13.80
C ASN A 112 0.79 -18.31 13.40
N ASP A 113 -0.01 -17.49 12.75
CA ASP A 113 0.31 -16.14 12.35
C ASP A 113 -0.76 -15.19 12.90
N PHE A 114 -0.36 -14.00 13.33
CA PHE A 114 -1.28 -12.93 13.69
C PHE A 114 -1.40 -12.01 12.50
N THR A 115 -2.53 -12.01 11.84
CA THR A 115 -2.71 -11.33 10.55
C THR A 115 -4.11 -10.77 10.38
N VAL A 116 -4.31 -10.05 9.28
CA VAL A 116 -5.59 -9.50 8.87
C VAL A 116 -6.14 -10.29 7.69
N LEU A 117 -7.41 -10.67 7.76
CA LEU A 117 -8.10 -11.39 6.70
C LEU A 117 -9.42 -10.71 6.33
N GLY A 118 -9.80 -10.83 5.08
CA GLY A 118 -11.10 -10.37 4.57
C GLY A 118 -11.01 -9.78 3.16
N ASP A 119 -12.18 -9.50 2.59
CA ASP A 119 -12.29 -8.89 1.26
C ASP A 119 -11.61 -7.51 1.20
N THR A 120 -11.59 -6.80 2.33
CA THR A 120 -10.89 -5.52 2.49
C THR A 120 -9.39 -5.63 2.16
N VAL A 121 -8.74 -6.71 2.62
CA VAL A 121 -7.33 -6.97 2.35
C VAL A 121 -7.11 -7.32 0.89
N ASN A 122 -7.92 -8.25 0.36
CA ASN A 122 -7.85 -8.66 -1.04
C ASN A 122 -8.08 -7.49 -2.01
N THR A 123 -9.00 -6.60 -1.66
CA THR A 123 -9.27 -5.40 -2.45
C THR A 123 -8.07 -4.45 -2.41
N ALA A 124 -7.46 -4.20 -1.24
CA ALA A 124 -6.26 -3.36 -1.15
C ALA A 124 -5.09 -3.90 -2.00
N ALA A 125 -4.87 -5.23 -1.98
CA ALA A 125 -3.87 -5.87 -2.82
C ALA A 125 -4.15 -5.70 -4.32
N ARG A 126 -5.43 -5.79 -4.74
CA ARG A 126 -5.83 -5.56 -6.15
C ARG A 126 -5.61 -4.11 -6.57
N LEU A 127 -5.95 -3.14 -5.70
CA LEU A 127 -5.69 -1.72 -5.96
C LEU A 127 -4.18 -1.47 -6.14
N GLN A 128 -3.37 -2.08 -5.28
CA GLN A 128 -1.91 -2.02 -5.37
C GLN A 128 -1.40 -2.61 -6.70
N ALA A 129 -1.92 -3.78 -7.12
CA ALA A 129 -1.54 -4.39 -8.39
C ALA A 129 -1.89 -3.53 -9.62
N HIS A 130 -2.92 -2.67 -9.52
CA HIS A 130 -3.31 -1.73 -10.55
C HIS A 130 -2.45 -0.45 -10.56
N ALA A 131 -1.90 -0.06 -9.42
CA ALA A 131 -1.09 1.14 -9.28
C ALA A 131 0.18 1.08 -10.13
N LYS A 132 0.45 2.11 -10.92
CA LYS A 132 1.73 2.30 -11.61
C LYS A 132 2.76 2.89 -10.65
N ALA A 133 4.00 2.95 -11.08
CA ALA A 133 5.08 3.59 -10.35
C ALA A 133 4.75 5.08 -10.05
N GLY A 134 4.80 5.46 -8.78
CA GLY A 134 4.44 6.81 -8.31
C GLY A 134 2.94 7.03 -8.08
N GLU A 135 2.11 6.00 -8.23
CA GLU A 135 0.68 6.10 -8.02
C GLU A 135 0.24 5.49 -6.69
N VAL A 136 -0.78 6.11 -6.10
CA VAL A 136 -1.59 5.57 -5.00
C VAL A 136 -2.99 5.35 -5.51
N VAL A 137 -3.42 4.09 -5.58
CA VAL A 137 -4.79 3.73 -5.98
C VAL A 137 -5.61 3.49 -4.73
N VAL A 138 -6.70 4.21 -4.59
CA VAL A 138 -7.57 4.14 -3.40
C VAL A 138 -8.99 3.78 -3.79
N SER A 139 -9.69 3.07 -2.90
CA SER A 139 -11.13 2.84 -3.04
C SER A 139 -11.94 4.11 -2.76
N GLU A 140 -13.19 4.14 -3.23
CA GLU A 140 -14.15 5.21 -2.93
C GLU A 140 -14.31 5.40 -1.41
N SER A 141 -14.32 4.30 -0.64
CA SER A 141 -14.42 4.34 0.83
C SER A 141 -13.22 5.01 1.51
N VAL A 142 -12.05 5.08 0.84
CA VAL A 142 -10.90 5.86 1.31
C VAL A 142 -10.97 7.28 0.78
N TYR A 143 -11.31 7.45 -0.51
CA TYR A 143 -11.30 8.75 -1.18
C TYR A 143 -12.25 9.75 -0.50
N SER A 144 -13.42 9.32 -0.05
CA SER A 144 -14.39 10.15 0.67
C SER A 144 -13.84 10.83 1.94
N TYR A 145 -12.74 10.35 2.50
CA TYR A 145 -12.05 10.96 3.65
C TYR A 145 -10.91 11.91 3.25
N ILE A 146 -10.44 11.84 2.00
CA ILE A 146 -9.26 12.58 1.54
C ILE A 146 -9.56 13.52 0.36
N ASP A 147 -10.77 13.56 -0.12
CA ASP A 147 -11.22 14.35 -1.27
C ASP A 147 -10.85 15.82 -1.19
N SER A 148 -10.96 16.41 0.00
CA SER A 148 -10.55 17.79 0.27
C SER A 148 -9.05 18.06 0.11
N GLN A 149 -8.22 17.03 0.24
CA GLN A 149 -6.76 17.11 0.03
C GLN A 149 -6.37 16.86 -1.42
N TYR A 150 -7.20 16.11 -2.15
CA TYR A 150 -6.98 15.73 -3.56
C TYR A 150 -8.23 16.02 -4.40
N PRO A 151 -8.65 17.30 -4.51
CA PRO A 151 -9.90 17.65 -5.19
C PRO A 151 -9.81 17.36 -6.68
N GLY A 152 -10.91 16.87 -7.25
CA GLY A 152 -11.07 16.68 -8.70
C GLY A 152 -10.42 15.41 -9.25
N VAL A 153 -9.92 14.53 -8.41
CA VAL A 153 -9.51 13.18 -8.85
C VAL A 153 -10.76 12.40 -9.25
N GLN A 154 -10.78 11.92 -10.49
CA GLN A 154 -11.95 11.26 -11.04
C GLN A 154 -12.06 9.80 -10.55
N LEU A 155 -13.30 9.31 -10.50
CA LEU A 155 -13.60 7.91 -10.30
C LEU A 155 -13.26 7.15 -11.59
N GLU A 156 -12.50 6.09 -11.48
CA GLU A 156 -12.20 5.16 -12.57
C GLU A 156 -12.80 3.79 -12.23
N ASP A 157 -13.28 3.08 -13.25
CA ASP A 157 -13.80 1.73 -13.08
C ASP A 157 -12.68 0.71 -13.25
N LEU A 158 -12.40 -0.06 -12.19
CA LEU A 158 -11.47 -1.17 -12.23
C LEU A 158 -12.20 -2.50 -12.44
N GLU A 159 -11.91 -3.16 -13.56
CA GLU A 159 -12.39 -4.53 -13.80
C GLU A 159 -11.66 -5.51 -12.88
N VAL A 160 -12.40 -6.25 -12.09
CA VAL A 160 -11.86 -7.26 -11.19
C VAL A 160 -11.99 -8.64 -11.83
N ARG A 161 -10.85 -9.28 -12.16
CA ARG A 161 -10.85 -10.66 -12.67
C ARG A 161 -11.59 -11.59 -11.68
N GLY A 162 -12.63 -12.27 -12.19
CA GLY A 162 -13.43 -13.23 -11.43
C GLY A 162 -14.64 -12.65 -10.70
N ARG A 163 -14.98 -11.39 -10.89
CA ARG A 163 -16.28 -10.80 -10.53
C ARG A 163 -16.85 -10.06 -11.74
N GLU A 164 -18.17 -10.10 -11.89
CA GLU A 164 -18.90 -9.31 -12.92
C GLU A 164 -19.04 -7.83 -12.54
N GLU A 165 -18.60 -7.43 -11.35
CA GLU A 165 -18.76 -6.08 -10.83
C GLU A 165 -17.47 -5.27 -11.03
N THR A 166 -17.61 -4.08 -11.59
CA THR A 166 -16.57 -3.04 -11.60
C THR A 166 -16.46 -2.44 -10.22
N PHE A 167 -15.23 -2.09 -9.84
CA PHE A 167 -14.94 -1.45 -8.56
C PHE A 167 -14.43 -0.03 -8.79
N GLY A 168 -15.13 0.95 -8.24
CA GLY A 168 -14.76 2.36 -8.36
C GLY A 168 -13.49 2.68 -7.58
N VAL A 169 -12.52 3.28 -8.25
CA VAL A 169 -11.20 3.63 -7.68
C VAL A 169 -10.79 5.05 -8.05
N HIS A 170 -9.90 5.63 -7.27
CA HIS A 170 -9.26 6.90 -7.58
C HIS A 170 -7.74 6.71 -7.64
N VAL A 171 -7.15 7.21 -8.73
CA VAL A 171 -5.69 7.17 -8.95
C VAL A 171 -5.09 8.51 -8.57
N ILE A 172 -4.24 8.53 -7.54
CA ILE A 172 -3.65 9.74 -6.97
C ILE A 172 -2.13 9.73 -7.19
N ARG A 173 -1.59 10.85 -7.64
CA ARG A 173 -0.15 11.13 -7.71
C ARG A 173 0.17 12.23 -6.70
N PRO A 174 0.50 11.86 -5.45
CA PRO A 174 0.56 12.82 -4.35
C PRO A 174 1.86 13.65 -4.31
N VAL A 175 2.80 13.41 -5.21
CA VAL A 175 4.13 14.02 -5.27
C VAL A 175 4.58 14.29 -6.70
#